data_a5e096c8e90bb8d3778fc60649102ba8
#
_entry.id   a5e096c8e90bb8d3778fc60649102ba8
#
_cell.length_a   1.000
_cell.length_b   1.000
_cell.length_c   1.000
_cell.angle_alpha   90.00
_cell.angle_beta   90.00
_cell.angle_gamma   90.00
#
_symmetry.space_group_name_H-M   'P 1'
#
loop_
_entity.id
_entity.type
_entity.pdbx_description
1 polymer ?
#
loop_
_entity_poly.entity_id
_entity_poly.type
_entity_poly.pdbx_seq_one_letter_code
_entity_poly.pdbx_strand_id
1 'polypeptide(L)'
;MDKFIILKSSWGIAISYEIIEIINHNQNVENENEVSPSVFVELKENSLDNSSLEYLAKGIKSITQFIKIFPVCFSIEKLEYNVCDYQPEGMYYMFRKWFFESHNMEVPPINVYYDKETNKYVFPELIDVEEL
;
A
#
# COMPACT_ATOMS: atom_id res chain seq x y z
N MET A 1 -13.27 -0.38 9.90
CA MET A 1 -12.04 -0.31 9.07
C MET A 1 -12.00 -1.46 8.09
N ASP A 2 -11.47 -1.20 6.92
CA ASP A 2 -11.22 -2.26 5.95
C ASP A 2 -10.00 -3.08 6.33
N LYS A 3 -9.91 -4.28 5.77
CA LYS A 3 -8.78 -5.17 6.07
C LYS A 3 -8.20 -5.76 4.80
N PHE A 4 -6.88 -5.88 4.79
CA PHE A 4 -6.14 -6.62 3.79
C PHE A 4 -5.53 -7.84 4.47
N ILE A 5 -5.83 -9.05 3.98
CA ILE A 5 -5.39 -10.30 4.61
C ILE A 5 -4.82 -11.25 3.57
N ILE A 6 -3.64 -11.80 3.88
CA ILE A 6 -3.05 -12.95 3.18
C ILE A 6 -2.78 -14.02 4.23
N LEU A 7 -3.31 -15.21 4.02
CA LEU A 7 -3.12 -16.32 4.96
C LEU A 7 -2.89 -17.61 4.19
N LYS A 8 -1.64 -18.05 4.12
CA LYS A 8 -1.22 -19.29 3.43
C LYS A 8 -0.32 -20.18 4.29
N SER A 9 -0.23 -19.89 5.58
CA SER A 9 0.56 -20.65 6.53
C SER A 9 -0.04 -20.47 7.93
N SER A 10 0.72 -20.86 8.96
CA SER A 10 0.29 -20.66 10.35
C SER A 10 0.21 -19.20 10.75
N TRP A 11 0.86 -18.28 10.00
CA TRP A 11 0.71 -16.86 10.20
C TRP A 11 0.36 -16.20 8.87
N GLY A 12 -0.13 -14.99 8.92
CA GLY A 12 -0.53 -14.27 7.73
C GLY A 12 -0.16 -12.80 7.80
N ILE A 13 -0.44 -12.08 6.72
CA ILE A 13 -0.32 -10.64 6.69
C ILE A 13 -1.72 -10.08 6.89
N ALA A 14 -1.88 -9.23 7.91
CA ALA A 14 -3.17 -8.64 8.22
C ALA A 14 -2.98 -7.15 8.53
N ILE A 15 -3.57 -6.30 7.69
CA ILE A 15 -3.48 -4.85 7.81
C ILE A 15 -4.89 -4.28 7.82
N SER A 16 -5.22 -3.54 8.88
CA SER A 16 -6.49 -2.81 8.97
C SER A 16 -6.21 -1.35 8.59
N TYR A 17 -7.07 -0.77 7.78
CA TYR A 17 -6.80 0.56 7.24
C TYR A 17 -8.07 1.36 6.99
N GLU A 18 -7.87 2.68 6.93
CA GLU A 18 -8.90 3.62 6.53
C GLU A 18 -8.19 4.70 5.71
N ILE A 19 -8.56 4.82 4.44
CA ILE A 19 -7.91 5.70 3.48
C ILE A 19 -8.97 6.54 2.80
N ILE A 20 -8.69 7.84 2.59
CA ILE A 20 -9.54 8.72 1.80
C ILE A 20 -8.72 9.35 0.67
N GLU A 21 -9.40 9.63 -0.43
CA GLU A 21 -8.84 10.32 -1.58
C GLU A 21 -9.33 11.77 -1.58
N ILE A 22 -8.38 12.70 -1.61
CA ILE A 22 -8.69 14.13 -1.63
C ILE A 22 -8.29 14.69 -2.98
N ILE A 23 -9.28 15.09 -3.78
CA ILE A 23 -9.08 15.59 -5.14
C ILE A 23 -8.92 17.11 -5.10
N ASN A 24 -8.14 17.66 -6.05
CA ASN A 24 -7.84 19.09 -6.12
C ASN A 24 -7.23 19.60 -4.82
N HIS A 25 -6.38 18.78 -4.23
CA HIS A 25 -5.81 19.03 -2.94
C HIS A 25 -4.89 20.23 -2.92
N ASN A 26 -5.01 21.09 -1.89
CA ASN A 26 -4.11 22.21 -1.69
C ASN A 26 -2.76 21.68 -1.17
N GLN A 27 -1.69 21.94 -1.92
CA GLN A 27 -0.37 21.34 -1.68
C GLN A 27 0.43 21.99 -0.55
N ASN A 28 -0.18 22.80 0.29
CA ASN A 28 0.52 23.51 1.37
C ASN A 28 0.52 22.76 2.72
N VAL A 29 0.30 21.47 2.73
CA VAL A 29 0.31 20.68 3.95
C VAL A 29 1.70 20.13 4.21
N GLU A 30 2.29 20.47 5.35
CA GLU A 30 3.68 20.16 5.69
C GLU A 30 3.99 18.67 5.78
N ASN A 31 2.99 17.84 6.05
CA ASN A 31 3.19 16.41 6.30
C ASN A 31 2.93 15.54 5.07
N GLU A 32 2.79 16.14 3.90
CA GLU A 32 2.55 15.40 2.68
C GLU A 32 3.85 15.03 1.99
N ASN A 33 3.88 13.82 1.48
CA ASN A 33 4.98 13.34 0.67
C ASN A 33 4.52 13.19 -0.77
N GLU A 34 5.20 13.86 -1.69
CA GLU A 34 4.95 13.68 -3.11
C GLU A 34 5.58 12.38 -3.58
N VAL A 35 4.73 11.45 -4.03
CA VAL A 35 5.14 10.13 -4.48
C VAL A 35 5.40 10.11 -5.98
N SER A 36 4.66 10.91 -6.72
CA SER A 36 4.72 11.05 -8.16
C SER A 36 4.24 12.48 -8.49
N PRO A 37 4.50 13.04 -9.67
CA PRO A 37 4.07 14.42 -9.95
C PRO A 37 2.60 14.63 -9.64
N SER A 38 2.33 15.55 -8.71
CA SER A 38 0.98 15.93 -8.25
C SER A 38 0.19 14.82 -7.57
N VAL A 39 0.90 13.79 -7.08
CA VAL A 39 0.31 12.68 -6.31
C VAL A 39 0.98 12.62 -4.95
N PHE A 40 0.20 12.79 -3.90
CA PHE A 40 0.69 12.92 -2.54
C PHE A 40 0.12 11.84 -1.64
N VAL A 41 0.86 11.51 -0.57
CA VAL A 41 0.36 10.62 0.50
C VAL A 41 0.57 11.31 1.84
N GLU A 42 -0.40 11.16 2.72
CA GLU A 42 -0.34 11.68 4.09
C GLU A 42 -0.65 10.55 5.07
N LEU A 43 0.18 10.42 6.11
CA LEU A 43 -0.04 9.47 7.19
C LEU A 43 -0.51 10.24 8.42
N LYS A 44 -1.75 10.02 8.85
CA LYS A 44 -2.35 10.78 9.96
C LYS A 44 -1.92 10.30 11.34
N GLU A 45 -1.85 8.99 11.55
CA GLU A 45 -1.65 8.44 12.89
C GLU A 45 -0.30 7.80 13.13
N ASN A 46 0.34 7.30 12.09
CA ASN A 46 1.53 6.48 12.25
C ASN A 46 2.69 6.97 11.40
N SER A 47 3.88 6.76 11.95
CA SER A 47 5.08 6.77 11.13
C SER A 47 5.38 5.32 10.76
N LEU A 48 5.64 5.07 9.49
CA LEU A 48 6.04 3.76 9.01
C LEU A 48 7.56 3.70 8.90
N ASP A 49 8.11 2.49 9.04
CA ASP A 49 9.53 2.30 8.76
C ASP A 49 9.80 2.51 7.26
N ASN A 50 11.08 2.66 6.91
CA ASN A 50 11.47 2.97 5.53
C ASN A 50 11.01 1.91 4.53
N SER A 51 11.08 0.65 4.92
CA SER A 51 10.68 -0.46 4.04
C SER A 51 9.20 -0.41 3.74
N SER A 52 8.38 -0.19 4.77
CA SER A 52 6.93 -0.08 4.61
C SER A 52 6.54 1.13 3.77
N LEU A 53 7.19 2.27 3.99
CA LEU A 53 6.95 3.49 3.19
C LEU A 53 7.30 3.26 1.73
N GLU A 54 8.40 2.55 1.47
CA GLU A 54 8.83 2.24 0.11
C GLU A 54 7.79 1.41 -0.63
N TYR A 55 7.24 0.37 -0.01
CA TYR A 55 6.21 -0.46 -0.63
C TYR A 55 4.89 0.28 -0.78
N LEU A 56 4.53 1.11 0.18
CA LEU A 56 3.35 1.97 0.05
C LEU A 56 3.51 2.90 -1.16
N ALA A 57 4.67 3.55 -1.29
CA ALA A 57 4.95 4.44 -2.42
C ALA A 57 4.90 3.70 -3.75
N LYS A 58 5.43 2.48 -3.82
CA LYS A 58 5.36 1.64 -5.02
C LYS A 58 3.91 1.31 -5.38
N GLY A 59 3.09 1.03 -4.38
CA GLY A 59 1.66 0.78 -4.58
C GLY A 59 0.96 1.98 -5.20
N ILE A 60 1.22 3.17 -4.67
CA ILE A 60 0.65 4.41 -5.18
C ILE A 60 1.12 4.67 -6.61
N LYS A 61 2.41 4.51 -6.88
CA LYS A 61 2.96 4.68 -8.23
C LYS A 61 2.33 3.72 -9.23
N SER A 62 2.02 2.52 -8.81
CA SER A 62 1.48 1.49 -9.69
C SER A 62 0.08 1.81 -10.22
N ILE A 63 -0.66 2.71 -9.56
CA ILE A 63 -2.03 3.04 -9.95
C ILE A 63 -2.14 4.43 -10.58
N THR A 64 -1.05 5.15 -10.77
CA THR A 64 -1.10 6.53 -11.26
C THR A 64 -1.71 6.64 -12.65
N GLN A 65 -1.56 5.63 -13.49
CA GLN A 65 -2.18 5.60 -14.82
C GLN A 65 -3.71 5.67 -14.79
N PHE A 66 -4.31 5.33 -13.66
CA PHE A 66 -5.77 5.37 -13.48
C PHE A 66 -6.26 6.68 -12.88
N ILE A 67 -5.36 7.56 -12.45
CA ILE A 67 -5.72 8.85 -11.87
C ILE A 67 -6.04 9.82 -12.99
N LYS A 68 -7.20 10.48 -12.90
CA LYS A 68 -7.68 11.41 -13.92
C LYS A 68 -7.69 12.86 -13.47
N ILE A 69 -7.74 13.10 -12.18
CA ILE A 69 -7.83 14.46 -11.62
C ILE A 69 -6.65 14.71 -10.70
N PHE A 70 -5.88 15.75 -11.00
CA PHE A 70 -4.71 16.14 -10.23
C PHE A 70 -4.86 17.58 -9.75
N PRO A 71 -4.22 17.98 -8.65
CA PRO A 71 -3.46 17.12 -7.73
C PRO A 71 -4.37 16.26 -6.88
N VAL A 72 -3.84 15.14 -6.40
CA VAL A 72 -4.58 14.22 -5.53
C VAL A 72 -3.71 13.87 -4.32
N CYS A 73 -4.33 13.75 -3.16
CA CYS A 73 -3.69 13.26 -1.94
C CYS A 73 -4.43 12.04 -1.43
N PHE A 74 -3.69 10.97 -1.16
CA PHE A 74 -4.21 9.79 -0.50
C PHE A 74 -3.89 9.93 0.98
N SER A 75 -4.91 10.16 1.80
CA SER A 75 -4.75 10.32 3.23
C SER A 75 -5.01 9.00 3.94
N ILE A 76 -3.97 8.46 4.57
CA ILE A 76 -4.06 7.24 5.37
C ILE A 76 -4.52 7.68 6.75
N GLU A 77 -5.83 7.57 7.01
CA GLU A 77 -6.44 8.04 8.24
C GLU A 77 -6.15 7.12 9.41
N LYS A 78 -6.19 5.81 9.16
CA LYS A 78 -5.89 4.79 10.17
C LYS A 78 -5.13 3.66 9.53
N LEU A 79 -4.20 3.08 10.29
CA LEU A 79 -3.37 1.99 9.84
C LEU A 79 -2.94 1.16 11.05
N GLU A 80 -3.38 -0.08 11.11
CA GLU A 80 -3.10 -0.96 12.23
C GLU A 80 -2.66 -2.33 11.75
N TYR A 81 -1.59 -2.84 12.34
CA TYR A 81 -1.15 -4.21 12.12
C TYR A 81 -0.33 -4.68 13.32
N ASN A 82 -0.33 -6.00 13.52
CA ASN A 82 0.50 -6.63 14.54
C ASN A 82 1.79 -7.09 13.86
N VAL A 83 2.93 -6.78 14.46
CA VAL A 83 4.23 -7.14 13.87
C VAL A 83 4.40 -8.63 13.62
N CYS A 84 3.68 -9.48 14.36
CA CYS A 84 3.70 -10.92 14.15
C CYS A 84 2.92 -11.36 12.90
N ASP A 85 2.05 -10.50 12.38
CA ASP A 85 1.23 -10.76 11.22
C ASP A 85 1.43 -9.68 10.17
N TYR A 86 2.69 -9.40 9.87
CA TYR A 86 3.01 -8.30 8.99
C TYR A 86 4.26 -8.56 8.18
N GLN A 87 4.24 -8.08 6.95
CA GLN A 87 5.39 -8.03 6.07
C GLN A 87 5.25 -6.77 5.21
N PRO A 88 6.33 -5.98 5.02
CA PRO A 88 6.23 -4.66 4.37
C PRO A 88 5.62 -4.66 2.97
N GLU A 89 5.81 -5.73 2.20
CA GLU A 89 5.20 -5.87 0.87
C GLU A 89 3.68 -5.79 0.92
N GLY A 90 3.09 -6.09 2.07
CA GLY A 90 1.64 -5.96 2.28
C GLY A 90 1.14 -4.55 2.03
N MET A 91 1.96 -3.52 2.29
CA MET A 91 1.56 -2.12 2.05
C MET A 91 1.27 -1.84 0.58
N TYR A 92 2.06 -2.44 -0.32
CA TYR A 92 1.84 -2.33 -1.76
C TYR A 92 0.46 -2.85 -2.15
N TYR A 93 0.13 -4.05 -1.72
CA TYR A 93 -1.12 -4.71 -2.11
C TYR A 93 -2.32 -4.16 -1.35
N MET A 94 -2.15 -3.74 -0.10
CA MET A 94 -3.20 -3.12 0.68
C MET A 94 -3.70 -1.84 0.00
N PHE A 95 -2.78 -0.97 -0.44
CA PHE A 95 -3.15 0.26 -1.10
C PHE A 95 -3.86 -0.01 -2.43
N ARG A 96 -3.34 -0.94 -3.23
CA ARG A 96 -3.94 -1.31 -4.50
C ARG A 96 -5.36 -1.87 -4.32
N LYS A 97 -5.55 -2.75 -3.35
CA LYS A 97 -6.88 -3.28 -3.04
C LYS A 97 -7.85 -2.15 -2.72
N TRP A 98 -7.46 -1.26 -1.82
CA TRP A 98 -8.29 -0.12 -1.48
C TRP A 98 -8.61 0.74 -2.71
N PHE A 99 -7.62 1.06 -3.51
CA PHE A 99 -7.80 1.94 -4.68
C PHE A 99 -8.78 1.33 -5.69
N PHE A 100 -8.54 0.09 -6.09
CA PHE A 100 -9.40 -0.56 -7.08
C PHE A 100 -10.83 -0.72 -6.56
N GLU A 101 -10.99 -1.11 -5.30
CA GLU A 101 -12.33 -1.24 -4.72
C GLU A 101 -13.06 0.09 -4.61
N SER A 102 -12.36 1.15 -4.20
CA SER A 102 -12.97 2.47 -4.05
C SER A 102 -13.37 3.09 -5.39
N HIS A 103 -12.74 2.66 -6.47
CA HIS A 103 -13.06 3.11 -7.83
C HIS A 103 -13.94 2.13 -8.60
N ASN A 104 -14.52 1.14 -7.93
CA ASN A 104 -15.38 0.11 -8.51
C ASN A 104 -14.71 -0.65 -9.65
N MET A 105 -13.42 -0.91 -9.50
CA MET A 105 -12.64 -1.69 -10.44
C MET A 105 -12.29 -3.04 -9.83
N GLU A 106 -12.11 -4.05 -10.69
CA GLU A 106 -11.70 -5.36 -10.22
C GLU A 106 -10.28 -5.31 -9.68
N VAL A 107 -10.09 -5.87 -8.48
CA VAL A 107 -8.75 -5.94 -7.87
C VAL A 107 -7.93 -7.00 -8.59
N PRO A 108 -6.76 -6.65 -9.14
CA PRO A 108 -5.91 -7.65 -9.79
C PRO A 108 -5.51 -8.75 -8.80
N PRO A 109 -5.43 -10.00 -9.26
CA PRO A 109 -5.00 -11.10 -8.40
C PRO A 109 -3.57 -10.90 -7.90
N ILE A 110 -3.30 -11.36 -6.68
CA ILE A 110 -1.98 -11.25 -6.07
C ILE A 110 -1.23 -12.55 -6.31
N ASN A 111 -0.05 -12.45 -6.93
CA ASN A 111 0.84 -13.58 -7.07
C ASN A 111 1.71 -13.67 -5.82
N VAL A 112 1.44 -14.64 -4.96
CA VAL A 112 2.13 -14.80 -3.69
C VAL A 112 2.21 -16.27 -3.31
N TYR A 113 3.32 -16.66 -2.69
CA TYR A 113 3.44 -17.98 -2.07
C TYR A 113 4.21 -17.85 -0.75
N TYR A 114 4.02 -18.85 0.10
CA TYR A 114 4.72 -18.89 1.38
C TYR A 114 5.97 -19.75 1.26
N ASP A 115 7.13 -19.20 1.61
CA ASP A 115 8.41 -19.90 1.61
C ASP A 115 8.69 -20.41 3.04
N LYS A 116 8.63 -21.72 3.20
CA LYS A 116 8.83 -22.35 4.51
C LYS A 116 10.27 -22.23 5.02
N GLU A 117 11.23 -22.18 4.12
CA GLU A 117 12.65 -22.09 4.52
C GLU A 117 12.98 -20.75 5.14
N THR A 118 12.48 -19.68 4.57
CA THR A 118 12.70 -18.31 5.07
C THR A 118 11.61 -17.86 6.04
N ASN A 119 10.51 -18.60 6.13
CA ASN A 119 9.33 -18.26 6.91
C ASN A 119 8.75 -16.90 6.48
N LYS A 120 8.70 -16.66 5.18
CA LYS A 120 8.22 -15.40 4.61
C LYS A 120 7.30 -15.63 3.42
N TYR A 121 6.46 -14.65 3.17
CA TYR A 121 5.68 -14.57 1.95
C TYR A 121 6.54 -13.98 0.84
N VAL A 122 6.49 -14.60 -0.34
CA VAL A 122 7.23 -14.16 -1.51
C VAL A 122 6.27 -13.62 -2.55
N PHE A 123 6.54 -12.41 -3.02
CA PHE A 123 5.74 -11.72 -4.02
C PHE A 123 6.62 -11.55 -5.27
N PRO A 124 6.57 -12.48 -6.24
CA PRO A 124 7.46 -12.43 -7.39
C PRO A 124 7.42 -11.12 -8.18
N GLU A 125 6.26 -10.47 -8.22
CA GLU A 125 6.10 -9.20 -8.95
C GLU A 125 6.82 -8.03 -8.28
N LEU A 126 7.18 -8.15 -7.01
CA LEU A 126 7.88 -7.11 -6.26
C LEU A 126 9.39 -7.34 -6.16
N ILE A 127 9.87 -8.43 -6.72
CA ILE A 127 11.31 -8.68 -6.77
C ILE A 127 11.91 -7.71 -7.78
N ASP A 128 12.85 -6.88 -7.32
CA ASP A 128 13.48 -5.87 -8.16
C ASP A 128 14.35 -6.56 -9.21
N VAL A 129 14.26 -6.09 -10.46
CA VAL A 129 15.06 -6.62 -11.56
C VAL A 129 16.56 -6.52 -11.26
N GLU A 130 16.97 -5.52 -10.51
CA GLU A 130 18.36 -5.33 -10.11
C GLU A 130 18.87 -6.41 -9.16
N GLU A 131 17.99 -7.13 -8.50
CA GLU A 131 18.33 -8.22 -7.60
C GLU A 131 18.49 -9.56 -8.31
N LEU A 132 18.17 -9.59 -9.58
CA LEU A 132 18.31 -10.77 -10.40
C LEU A 132 19.69 -10.79 -11.09
#